data_d27854d9144fb9fbb3bca0544494eefd
#
_entry.id   d27854d9144fb9fbb3bca0544494eefd
#
_cell.length_a   1.000
_cell.length_b   1.000
_cell.length_c   1.000
_cell.angle_alpha   90.00
_cell.angle_beta   90.00
_cell.angle_gamma   90.00
#
_symmetry.space_group_name_H-M   'P 1'
#
loop_
_entity.id
_entity.type
_entity.pdbx_description
1 polymer ?
#
loop_
_entity_poly.entity_id
_entity_poly.type
_entity_poly.pdbx_seq_one_letter_code
_entity_poly.pdbx_strand_id
1 'polypeptide(L)'
;MKKNKSEPQKIKEENNIDLNPGFGQFNLFENNIKADDKGKLSVIYQHIESDVSVKLFLKKLEQQTEVSYHLYTEKNGDYKTTLKSISFCWQNDVCYVLKSDFKKFDEIIKIFFENDEIAKISNDLKFDIKVLNRKKITILGDIFDIKLAHYLINPDISHDLINLSNNYLNVSVNKKFEELKDYEVSCLTYKLKNLLKSDLEKFNQIKLYNEIEIPLLKTLAKMEIEGINLDVKFLKKLSERTTSELEDITKEIYELAGKEFNISSPKQLGEVLFDKMKIISNPKKTK
;
A
#
# COMPACT_ATOMS: atom_id res chain seq x y z
N MET A 1 -25.26 37.07 67.16
CA MET A 1 -24.87 35.65 67.08
C MET A 1 -25.09 35.19 65.62
N LYS A 2 -24.06 35.19 64.83
CA LYS A 2 -24.12 34.75 63.41
C LYS A 2 -23.41 33.40 63.31
N LYS A 3 -24.12 32.40 62.85
CA LYS A 3 -23.57 31.07 62.56
C LYS A 3 -22.88 31.08 61.21
N ASN A 4 -21.60 30.82 61.22
CA ASN A 4 -20.84 30.49 60.00
C ASN A 4 -21.16 29.06 59.60
N LYS A 5 -21.68 28.87 58.38
CA LYS A 5 -21.75 27.58 57.70
C LYS A 5 -20.48 27.44 56.87
N SER A 6 -19.66 26.46 57.18
CA SER A 6 -18.56 25.97 56.38
C SER A 6 -19.09 25.06 55.28
N GLU A 7 -18.81 25.37 54.00
CA GLU A 7 -19.06 24.52 52.86
C GLU A 7 -18.06 23.36 52.82
N PRO A 8 -18.48 22.16 52.41
CA PRO A 8 -17.57 21.04 52.25
C PRO A 8 -16.82 21.12 50.90
N GLN A 9 -15.50 20.99 50.99
CA GLN A 9 -14.60 20.85 49.86
C GLN A 9 -14.94 19.55 49.10
N LYS A 10 -15.21 19.69 47.80
CA LYS A 10 -15.29 18.57 46.84
C LYS A 10 -13.88 18.02 46.60
N ILE A 11 -13.64 16.83 47.08
CA ILE A 11 -12.51 15.98 46.72
C ILE A 11 -12.76 15.56 45.27
N LYS A 12 -11.89 15.99 44.36
CA LYS A 12 -11.80 15.42 43.02
C LYS A 12 -11.09 14.08 43.12
N GLU A 13 -11.84 13.02 42.98
CA GLU A 13 -11.27 11.70 42.67
C GLU A 13 -10.68 11.79 41.22
N GLU A 14 -9.35 11.81 41.16
CA GLU A 14 -8.61 11.53 39.95
C GLU A 14 -8.69 10.02 39.70
N ASN A 15 -9.61 9.61 38.84
CA ASN A 15 -9.59 8.29 38.23
C ASN A 15 -8.39 8.21 37.28
N ASN A 16 -7.27 7.76 37.79
CA ASN A 16 -6.18 7.24 36.97
C ASN A 16 -6.67 5.95 36.28
N ILE A 17 -7.22 6.09 35.10
CA ILE A 17 -7.33 4.99 34.15
C ILE A 17 -5.98 4.93 33.45
N ASP A 18 -5.18 3.94 33.82
CA ASP A 18 -3.99 3.51 33.07
C ASP A 18 -4.44 3.10 31.67
N LEU A 19 -4.53 4.07 30.76
CA LEU A 19 -4.62 3.82 29.35
C LEU A 19 -3.21 3.51 28.85
N ASN A 20 -3.05 2.29 28.41
CA ASN A 20 -1.94 1.71 27.69
C ASN A 20 -1.19 2.78 26.86
N PRO A 21 0.13 3.02 27.05
CA PRO A 21 0.86 4.06 26.32
C PRO A 21 1.23 3.58 24.93
N GLY A 22 0.24 3.40 24.06
CA GLY A 22 0.43 2.91 22.71
C GLY A 22 -0.21 3.76 21.61
N PHE A 23 -1.14 4.60 21.94
CA PHE A 23 -1.93 5.30 20.92
C PHE A 23 -1.98 6.80 21.22
N GLY A 24 -1.18 7.60 20.53
CA GLY A 24 -1.43 9.04 20.44
C GLY A 24 -0.34 10.05 20.81
N GLN A 25 0.91 9.65 21.03
CA GLN A 25 2.00 10.59 21.36
C GLN A 25 3.23 10.50 20.45
N PHE A 26 3.03 10.29 19.14
CA PHE A 26 4.18 10.16 18.21
C PHE A 26 4.59 11.44 17.48
N ASN A 27 4.09 12.61 17.88
CA ASN A 27 4.37 13.88 17.20
C ASN A 27 5.35 14.81 17.96
N LEU A 28 6.31 14.27 18.73
CA LEU A 28 7.25 15.09 19.51
C LEU A 28 8.70 15.06 19.01
N PHE A 29 8.92 14.87 17.73
CA PHE A 29 10.22 15.22 17.14
C PHE A 29 10.00 16.24 16.03
N GLU A 30 10.36 17.47 16.31
CA GLU A 30 10.53 18.56 15.35
C GLU A 30 11.62 18.18 14.33
N ASN A 31 11.28 17.37 13.36
CA ASN A 31 12.02 17.37 12.12
C ASN A 31 11.46 18.52 11.31
N ASN A 32 12.27 19.56 11.11
CA ASN A 32 12.00 20.72 10.27
C ASN A 32 11.78 20.29 8.80
N ILE A 33 10.67 19.62 8.54
CA ILE A 33 10.13 19.47 7.20
C ILE A 33 9.46 20.82 6.93
N LYS A 34 10.10 21.68 6.13
CA LYS A 34 9.46 22.86 5.60
C LYS A 34 8.30 22.41 4.73
N ALA A 35 7.12 22.21 5.35
CA ALA A 35 5.89 22.35 4.61
C ALA A 35 5.78 23.85 4.25
N ASP A 36 5.41 24.15 3.01
CA ASP A 36 4.89 25.48 2.70
C ASP A 36 3.84 25.82 3.76
N ASP A 37 3.60 27.09 4.05
CA ASP A 37 2.63 27.60 5.05
C ASP A 37 1.21 27.02 4.97
N LYS A 38 0.97 26.04 4.09
CA LYS A 38 -0.32 25.36 3.86
C LYS A 38 -0.26 23.82 3.91
N GLY A 39 0.84 23.20 4.34
CA GLY A 39 0.95 21.73 4.40
C GLY A 39 0.90 21.04 3.01
N LYS A 40 1.19 21.73 1.93
CA LYS A 40 1.28 21.15 0.59
C LYS A 40 2.65 20.55 0.32
N LEU A 41 2.65 19.37 -0.32
CA LEU A 41 3.85 18.77 -0.85
C LEU A 41 4.37 19.59 -2.03
N SER A 42 5.56 20.20 -1.87
CA SER A 42 6.27 20.90 -2.94
C SER A 42 7.49 20.10 -3.32
N VAL A 43 7.55 19.60 -4.55
CA VAL A 43 8.66 18.78 -5.07
C VAL A 43 9.22 19.42 -6.32
N ILE A 44 10.53 19.65 -6.34
CA ILE A 44 11.27 20.06 -7.52
C ILE A 44 11.68 18.80 -8.27
N TYR A 45 11.40 18.73 -9.56
CA TYR A 45 11.80 17.58 -10.36
C TYR A 45 12.51 17.99 -11.66
N GLN A 46 13.39 17.10 -12.11
CA GLN A 46 14.15 17.26 -13.35
C GLN A 46 13.93 16.05 -14.27
N HIS A 47 13.57 16.30 -15.52
CA HIS A 47 13.50 15.24 -16.51
C HIS A 47 14.90 14.91 -17.07
N ILE A 48 15.15 13.61 -17.25
CA ILE A 48 16.36 13.09 -17.89
C ILE A 48 15.99 12.80 -19.34
N GLU A 49 16.29 13.77 -20.25
CA GLU A 49 15.81 13.74 -21.64
C GLU A 49 16.94 13.84 -22.67
N SER A 50 18.19 13.93 -22.24
CA SER A 50 19.35 14.06 -23.12
C SER A 50 20.56 13.30 -22.60
N ASP A 51 21.50 12.96 -23.48
CA ASP A 51 22.77 12.30 -23.09
C ASP A 51 23.56 13.12 -22.08
N VAL A 52 23.45 14.46 -22.11
CA VAL A 52 24.11 15.36 -21.15
C VAL A 52 23.44 15.21 -19.78
N SER A 53 22.10 15.25 -19.73
CA SER A 53 21.37 15.09 -18.47
C SER A 53 21.59 13.70 -17.87
N VAL A 54 21.71 12.64 -18.68
CA VAL A 54 22.08 11.29 -18.23
C VAL A 54 23.46 11.27 -17.58
N LYS A 55 24.48 11.85 -18.22
CA LYS A 55 25.84 11.89 -17.65
C LYS A 55 25.88 12.63 -16.32
N LEU A 56 25.15 13.75 -16.22
CA LEU A 56 25.07 14.51 -14.96
C LEU A 56 24.30 13.74 -13.88
N PHE A 57 23.21 13.08 -14.26
CA PHE A 57 22.42 12.24 -13.35
C PHE A 57 23.27 11.07 -12.82
N LEU A 58 23.93 10.28 -13.68
CA LEU A 58 24.75 9.15 -13.29
C LEU A 58 25.90 9.58 -12.36
N LYS A 59 26.58 10.68 -12.69
CA LYS A 59 27.64 11.22 -11.84
C LYS A 59 27.12 11.61 -10.44
N LYS A 60 25.87 12.12 -10.33
CA LYS A 60 25.26 12.43 -9.03
C LYS A 60 24.80 11.15 -8.33
N LEU A 61 24.27 10.18 -9.08
CA LEU A 61 23.81 8.91 -8.57
C LEU A 61 24.93 8.09 -7.93
N GLU A 62 26.09 8.03 -8.56
CA GLU A 62 27.31 7.35 -8.06
C GLU A 62 27.81 7.88 -6.71
N GLN A 63 27.43 9.11 -6.36
CA GLN A 63 27.79 9.72 -5.08
C GLN A 63 26.81 9.40 -3.95
N GLN A 64 25.73 8.68 -4.24
CA GLN A 64 24.68 8.38 -3.26
C GLN A 64 24.91 7.01 -2.63
N THR A 65 24.65 6.93 -1.34
CA THR A 65 24.65 5.68 -0.58
C THR A 65 23.26 5.05 -0.52
N GLU A 66 22.22 5.87 -0.69
CA GLU A 66 20.83 5.41 -0.69
C GLU A 66 19.95 6.27 -1.60
N VAL A 67 19.01 5.63 -2.29
CA VAL A 67 18.12 6.29 -3.24
C VAL A 67 16.72 5.69 -3.13
N SER A 68 15.73 6.52 -2.94
CA SER A 68 14.35 6.10 -3.13
C SER A 68 13.97 6.20 -4.60
N TYR A 69 13.08 5.32 -5.01
CA TYR A 69 12.59 5.29 -6.39
C TYR A 69 11.10 4.94 -6.44
N HIS A 70 10.48 5.21 -7.58
CA HIS A 70 9.15 4.73 -7.90
C HIS A 70 9.06 4.31 -9.36
N LEU A 71 8.52 3.11 -9.60
CA LEU A 71 8.25 2.55 -10.92
C LEU A 71 6.81 2.90 -11.32
N TYR A 72 6.62 3.86 -12.22
CA TYR A 72 5.32 4.12 -12.76
C TYR A 72 4.97 3.14 -13.87
N THR A 73 3.84 2.48 -13.71
CA THR A 73 3.40 1.43 -14.62
C THR A 73 1.96 1.65 -15.07
N GLU A 74 1.68 1.27 -16.30
CA GLU A 74 0.32 1.21 -16.82
C GLU A 74 -0.12 -0.25 -16.98
N LYS A 75 -1.35 -0.53 -16.58
CA LYS A 75 -1.97 -1.84 -16.79
C LYS A 75 -2.46 -1.94 -18.23
N ASN A 76 -1.95 -2.93 -18.97
CA ASN A 76 -2.39 -3.25 -20.32
C ASN A 76 -3.17 -4.59 -20.27
N GLY A 77 -4.48 -4.51 -20.03
CA GLY A 77 -5.32 -5.67 -19.78
C GLY A 77 -5.13 -6.27 -18.37
N ASP A 78 -5.73 -7.42 -18.11
CA ASP A 78 -5.86 -7.98 -16.74
C ASP A 78 -4.54 -8.41 -16.10
N TYR A 79 -3.50 -8.72 -16.90
CA TYR A 79 -2.28 -9.33 -16.37
C TYR A 79 -0.97 -8.70 -16.85
N LYS A 80 -1.00 -7.70 -17.74
CA LYS A 80 0.21 -7.05 -18.28
C LYS A 80 0.37 -5.65 -17.73
N THR A 81 1.52 -5.43 -17.12
CA THR A 81 1.93 -4.12 -16.63
C THR A 81 3.14 -3.66 -17.42
N THR A 82 3.09 -2.46 -17.98
CA THR A 82 4.19 -1.86 -18.74
C THR A 82 4.81 -0.73 -17.94
N LEU A 83 6.13 -0.78 -17.73
CA LEU A 83 6.88 0.28 -17.08
C LEU A 83 6.97 1.49 -18.02
N LYS A 84 6.51 2.65 -17.56
CA LYS A 84 6.44 3.90 -18.34
C LYS A 84 7.45 4.94 -17.93
N SER A 85 7.74 5.02 -16.65
CA SER A 85 8.77 5.92 -16.12
C SER A 85 9.31 5.39 -14.80
N ILE A 86 10.44 5.93 -14.40
CA ILE A 86 11.00 5.79 -13.07
C ILE A 86 11.36 7.17 -12.54
N SER A 87 11.06 7.40 -11.27
CA SER A 87 11.55 8.57 -10.55
C SER A 87 12.56 8.16 -9.47
N PHE A 88 13.49 9.05 -9.17
CA PHE A 88 14.55 8.86 -8.18
C PHE A 88 14.57 10.05 -7.23
N CYS A 89 14.79 9.80 -5.96
CA CYS A 89 14.97 10.83 -4.95
C CYS A 89 16.02 10.40 -3.91
N TRP A 90 16.98 11.25 -3.60
CA TRP A 90 18.02 11.03 -2.59
C TRP A 90 18.30 12.25 -1.72
N GLN A 91 17.52 13.28 -1.91
CA GLN A 91 17.53 14.49 -1.06
C GLN A 91 16.13 15.06 -0.96
N ASN A 92 15.87 15.83 0.09
CA ASN A 92 14.56 16.42 0.30
C ASN A 92 14.14 17.29 -0.88
N ASP A 93 12.91 17.05 -1.35
CA ASP A 93 12.21 17.87 -2.34
C ASP A 93 12.83 17.97 -3.74
N VAL A 94 13.87 17.19 -4.07
CA VAL A 94 14.46 17.14 -5.41
C VAL A 94 14.44 15.73 -5.97
N CYS A 95 13.78 15.55 -7.09
CA CYS A 95 13.61 14.28 -7.76
C CYS A 95 14.06 14.33 -9.22
N TYR A 96 14.37 13.16 -9.77
CA TYR A 96 14.72 12.96 -11.18
C TYR A 96 13.74 12.00 -11.82
N VAL A 97 13.30 12.27 -13.03
CA VAL A 97 12.34 11.44 -13.76
C VAL A 97 12.92 11.00 -15.09
N LEU A 98 12.93 9.69 -15.33
CA LEU A 98 13.35 9.07 -16.58
C LEU A 98 12.17 8.32 -17.21
N LYS A 99 11.80 8.66 -18.44
CA LYS A 99 10.70 8.02 -19.16
C LYS A 99 11.18 6.84 -19.99
N SER A 100 10.32 5.84 -20.17
CA SER A 100 10.65 4.60 -20.88
C SER A 100 10.86 4.74 -22.38
N ASP A 101 10.45 5.87 -22.98
CA ASP A 101 10.72 6.20 -24.38
C ASP A 101 12.15 6.71 -24.62
N PHE A 102 12.90 6.99 -23.55
CA PHE A 102 14.30 7.38 -23.69
C PHE A 102 15.16 6.18 -24.12
N LYS A 103 15.96 6.35 -25.18
CA LYS A 103 16.70 5.28 -25.85
C LYS A 103 17.57 4.40 -24.92
N LYS A 104 18.14 4.98 -23.84
CA LYS A 104 19.00 4.28 -22.88
C LYS A 104 18.28 3.92 -21.56
N PHE A 105 16.96 3.93 -21.57
CA PHE A 105 16.17 3.70 -20.37
C PHE A 105 16.55 2.41 -19.65
N ASP A 106 16.54 1.28 -20.37
CA ASP A 106 16.82 -0.03 -19.77
C ASP A 106 18.27 -0.16 -19.25
N GLU A 107 19.23 0.48 -19.93
CA GLU A 107 20.62 0.53 -19.48
C GLU A 107 20.77 1.32 -18.18
N ILE A 108 20.15 2.50 -18.09
CA ILE A 108 20.26 3.37 -16.92
C ILE A 108 19.59 2.71 -15.69
N ILE A 109 18.39 2.14 -15.84
CA ILE A 109 17.73 1.49 -14.72
C ILE A 109 18.49 0.23 -14.27
N LYS A 110 19.12 -0.50 -15.20
CA LYS A 110 19.96 -1.64 -14.88
C LYS A 110 21.20 -1.22 -14.08
N ILE A 111 21.90 -0.15 -14.47
CA ILE A 111 23.01 0.42 -13.72
C ILE A 111 22.59 0.74 -12.28
N PHE A 112 21.43 1.34 -12.08
CA PHE A 112 20.94 1.67 -10.73
C PHE A 112 20.58 0.44 -9.91
N PHE A 113 19.75 -0.47 -10.46
CA PHE A 113 19.25 -1.60 -9.67
C PHE A 113 20.31 -2.67 -9.40
N GLU A 114 21.24 -2.88 -10.31
CA GLU A 114 22.33 -3.88 -10.17
C GLU A 114 23.59 -3.34 -9.50
N ASN A 115 23.61 -2.07 -9.08
CA ASN A 115 24.66 -1.54 -8.22
C ASN A 115 24.38 -1.91 -6.76
N ASP A 116 25.24 -2.69 -6.11
CA ASP A 116 25.08 -3.15 -4.73
C ASP A 116 25.57 -2.15 -3.67
N GLU A 117 26.31 -1.11 -4.09
CA GLU A 117 26.79 -0.05 -3.20
C GLU A 117 25.71 0.97 -2.84
N ILE A 118 24.64 1.07 -3.64
CA ILE A 118 23.53 1.99 -3.42
C ILE A 118 22.36 1.24 -2.80
N ALA A 119 21.94 1.61 -1.61
CA ALA A 119 20.72 1.10 -0.99
C ALA A 119 19.47 1.62 -1.72
N LYS A 120 18.49 0.76 -1.95
CA LYS A 120 17.22 1.08 -2.64
C LYS A 120 16.09 1.22 -1.62
N ILE A 121 15.36 2.32 -1.71
CA ILE A 121 14.19 2.57 -0.87
C ILE A 121 12.94 2.49 -1.74
N SER A 122 12.11 1.48 -1.47
CA SER A 122 10.89 1.18 -2.22
C SER A 122 9.63 1.46 -1.40
N ASN A 123 8.55 1.80 -2.11
CA ASN A 123 7.20 1.82 -1.53
C ASN A 123 6.52 0.45 -1.58
N ASP A 124 6.83 -0.40 -2.57
CA ASP A 124 6.26 -1.75 -2.75
C ASP A 124 7.26 -2.64 -3.48
N LEU A 125 8.26 -3.11 -2.74
CA LEU A 125 9.38 -3.90 -3.27
C LEU A 125 8.92 -5.18 -3.98
N LYS A 126 7.89 -5.86 -3.46
CA LYS A 126 7.41 -7.10 -4.06
C LYS A 126 6.86 -6.86 -5.46
N PHE A 127 6.14 -5.78 -5.64
CA PHE A 127 5.67 -5.35 -6.96
C PHE A 127 6.82 -4.98 -7.89
N ASP A 128 7.79 -4.22 -7.38
CA ASP A 128 8.95 -3.76 -8.15
C ASP A 128 9.80 -4.93 -8.66
N ILE A 129 10.05 -5.93 -7.83
CA ILE A 129 10.76 -7.15 -8.24
C ILE A 129 10.06 -7.83 -9.43
N LYS A 130 8.72 -7.93 -9.40
CA LYS A 130 7.95 -8.54 -10.50
C LYS A 130 8.03 -7.73 -11.80
N VAL A 131 8.00 -6.40 -11.70
CA VAL A 131 8.12 -5.51 -12.86
C VAL A 131 9.51 -5.60 -13.48
N LEU A 132 10.57 -5.54 -12.67
CA LEU A 132 11.96 -5.57 -13.11
C LEU A 132 12.38 -6.94 -13.63
N ASN A 133 11.86 -8.03 -13.06
CA ASN A 133 12.13 -9.38 -13.54
C ASN A 133 11.72 -9.57 -15.02
N ARG A 134 10.65 -8.93 -15.48
CA ARG A 134 10.25 -8.96 -16.90
C ARG A 134 11.29 -8.34 -17.83
N LYS A 135 12.10 -7.42 -17.31
CA LYS A 135 13.23 -6.79 -18.00
C LYS A 135 14.56 -7.50 -17.73
N LYS A 136 14.54 -8.61 -16.98
CA LYS A 136 15.74 -9.36 -16.54
C LYS A 136 16.71 -8.49 -15.72
N ILE A 137 16.18 -7.58 -14.90
CA ILE A 137 16.93 -6.72 -14.00
C ILE A 137 16.74 -7.24 -12.58
N THR A 138 17.85 -7.39 -11.86
CA THR A 138 17.89 -7.84 -10.46
C THR A 138 18.13 -6.64 -9.54
N ILE A 139 17.46 -6.59 -8.40
CA ILE A 139 17.72 -5.57 -7.36
C ILE A 139 18.84 -6.11 -6.46
N LEU A 140 20.01 -5.47 -6.50
CA LEU A 140 21.17 -5.77 -5.66
C LEU A 140 21.34 -4.72 -4.55
N GLY A 141 22.16 -5.04 -3.55
CA GLY A 141 22.44 -4.20 -2.40
C GLY A 141 21.35 -4.21 -1.34
N ASP A 142 21.48 -3.30 -0.38
CA ASP A 142 20.52 -3.13 0.70
C ASP A 142 19.21 -2.56 0.18
N ILE A 143 18.11 -2.99 0.81
CA ILE A 143 16.76 -2.62 0.39
C ILE A 143 15.94 -2.23 1.60
N PHE A 144 15.18 -1.15 1.47
CA PHE A 144 14.20 -0.73 2.47
C PHE A 144 12.81 -0.58 1.83
N ASP A 145 11.83 -1.35 2.31
CA ASP A 145 10.43 -1.26 1.88
C ASP A 145 9.60 -0.57 2.97
N ILE A 146 8.97 0.56 2.65
CA ILE A 146 8.24 1.35 3.64
C ILE A 146 6.93 0.70 4.08
N LYS A 147 6.23 -0.02 3.20
CA LYS A 147 4.99 -0.73 3.55
C LYS A 147 5.27 -1.85 4.55
N LEU A 148 6.30 -2.64 4.27
CA LEU A 148 6.70 -3.74 5.14
C LEU A 148 7.22 -3.23 6.48
N ALA A 149 8.01 -2.16 6.48
CA ALA A 149 8.49 -1.53 7.70
C ALA A 149 7.32 -1.08 8.59
N HIS A 150 6.36 -0.38 8.01
CA HIS A 150 5.19 0.07 8.76
C HIS A 150 4.27 -1.07 9.19
N TYR A 151 4.13 -2.14 8.40
CA TYR A 151 3.38 -3.33 8.79
C TYR A 151 3.90 -3.94 10.09
N LEU A 152 5.22 -4.01 10.26
CA LEU A 152 5.82 -4.51 11.50
C LEU A 152 5.60 -3.57 12.70
N ILE A 153 5.57 -2.25 12.46
CA ILE A 153 5.36 -1.25 13.51
C ILE A 153 3.90 -1.25 13.97
N ASN A 154 2.95 -1.28 13.03
CA ASN A 154 1.52 -1.24 13.33
C ASN A 154 0.70 -2.00 12.29
N PRO A 155 0.42 -3.30 12.49
CA PRO A 155 -0.26 -4.15 11.52
C PRO A 155 -1.75 -3.83 11.33
N ASP A 156 -2.38 -3.09 12.25
CA ASP A 156 -3.84 -2.91 12.30
C ASP A 156 -4.35 -1.76 11.42
N ILE A 157 -3.46 -0.93 10.89
CA ILE A 157 -3.84 0.23 10.07
C ILE A 157 -3.31 0.12 8.64
N SER A 158 -3.86 0.94 7.73
CA SER A 158 -3.43 0.95 6.33
C SER A 158 -1.97 1.40 6.18
N HIS A 159 -1.22 0.68 5.34
CA HIS A 159 0.19 0.93 5.02
C HIS A 159 0.36 1.66 3.68
N ASP A 160 -0.71 2.26 3.15
CA ASP A 160 -0.60 3.05 1.93
C ASP A 160 0.19 4.35 2.15
N LEU A 161 0.88 4.77 1.08
CA LEU A 161 1.79 5.90 1.12
C LEU A 161 1.11 7.20 1.59
N ILE A 162 -0.16 7.39 1.27
CA ILE A 162 -0.90 8.61 1.63
C ILE A 162 -1.16 8.64 3.13
N ASN A 163 -1.66 7.53 3.70
CA ASN A 163 -1.85 7.42 5.14
C ASN A 163 -0.53 7.61 5.90
N LEU A 164 0.54 6.97 5.43
CA LEU A 164 1.86 7.14 6.04
C LEU A 164 2.33 8.59 5.97
N SER A 165 2.17 9.25 4.82
CA SER A 165 2.59 10.64 4.65
C SER A 165 1.79 11.59 5.55
N ASN A 166 0.48 11.40 5.65
CA ASN A 166 -0.36 12.22 6.51
C ASN A 166 -0.03 12.03 8.00
N ASN A 167 0.28 10.80 8.42
CA ASN A 167 0.53 10.49 9.83
C ASN A 167 1.96 10.82 10.28
N TYR A 168 2.96 10.60 9.42
CA TYR A 168 4.38 10.75 9.79
C TYR A 168 5.00 12.06 9.33
N LEU A 169 4.53 12.64 8.22
CA LEU A 169 5.16 13.82 7.62
C LEU A 169 4.38 15.12 7.87
N ASN A 170 3.22 15.04 8.52
CA ASN A 170 2.30 16.18 8.70
C ASN A 170 1.97 16.90 7.38
N VAL A 171 1.99 16.18 6.26
CA VAL A 171 1.66 16.68 4.93
C VAL A 171 0.24 16.25 4.60
N SER A 172 -0.65 17.22 4.37
CA SER A 172 -2.02 16.92 3.95
C SER A 172 -2.05 16.53 2.46
N VAL A 173 -1.92 15.24 2.18
CA VAL A 173 -2.07 14.71 0.81
C VAL A 173 -3.54 14.39 0.56
N ASN A 174 -4.28 15.37 0.03
CA ASN A 174 -5.70 15.24 -0.32
C ASN A 174 -5.88 14.69 -1.75
N LYS A 175 -5.10 13.68 -2.13
CA LYS A 175 -5.15 13.02 -3.44
C LYS A 175 -5.27 11.53 -3.22
N LYS A 176 -5.82 10.80 -4.20
CA LYS A 176 -5.68 9.34 -4.27
C LYS A 176 -4.27 8.98 -4.74
N PHE A 177 -3.81 7.77 -4.44
CA PHE A 177 -2.47 7.31 -4.85
C PHE A 177 -2.26 7.42 -6.36
N GLU A 178 -3.28 7.09 -7.15
CA GLU A 178 -3.25 7.16 -8.61
C GLU A 178 -3.15 8.59 -9.17
N GLU A 179 -3.43 9.59 -8.34
CA GLU A 179 -3.34 11.01 -8.70
C GLU A 179 -1.97 11.61 -8.35
N LEU A 180 -1.14 10.87 -7.58
CA LEU A 180 0.23 11.30 -7.27
C LEU A 180 1.10 11.20 -8.52
N LYS A 181 1.98 12.17 -8.67
CA LYS A 181 3.01 12.12 -9.70
C LYS A 181 4.16 11.21 -9.26
N ASP A 182 4.84 10.57 -10.20
CA ASP A 182 5.93 9.63 -9.93
C ASP A 182 6.97 10.20 -8.95
N TYR A 183 7.36 11.45 -9.16
CA TYR A 183 8.32 12.15 -8.31
C TYR A 183 7.78 12.49 -6.92
N GLU A 184 6.47 12.68 -6.77
CA GLU A 184 5.84 12.85 -5.45
C GLU A 184 5.95 11.55 -4.64
N VAL A 185 5.73 10.40 -5.29
CA VAL A 185 5.84 9.07 -4.64
C VAL A 185 7.27 8.81 -4.16
N SER A 186 8.28 8.99 -5.02
CA SER A 186 9.68 8.77 -4.63
C SER A 186 10.15 9.73 -3.55
N CYS A 187 9.71 11.01 -3.57
CA CYS A 187 10.01 11.99 -2.54
C CYS A 187 9.41 11.60 -1.18
N LEU A 188 8.13 11.25 -1.14
CA LEU A 188 7.45 10.82 0.10
C LEU A 188 8.09 9.53 0.65
N THR A 189 8.42 8.57 -0.22
CA THR A 189 9.11 7.34 0.14
C THR A 189 10.47 7.63 0.79
N TYR A 190 11.24 8.55 0.24
CA TYR A 190 12.52 8.97 0.81
C TYR A 190 12.36 9.58 2.21
N LYS A 191 11.41 10.51 2.37
CA LYS A 191 11.15 11.18 3.65
C LYS A 191 10.70 10.21 4.74
N LEU A 192 9.87 9.23 4.40
CA LEU A 192 9.34 8.25 5.36
C LEU A 192 10.39 7.26 5.86
N LYS A 193 11.40 6.93 5.05
CA LYS A 193 12.36 5.87 5.35
C LYS A 193 13.05 6.04 6.71
N ASN A 194 13.57 7.23 7.02
CA ASN A 194 14.32 7.44 8.27
C ASN A 194 13.40 7.40 9.50
N LEU A 195 12.17 7.88 9.39
CA LEU A 195 11.17 7.84 10.46
C LEU A 195 10.79 6.39 10.78
N LEU A 196 10.44 5.61 9.74
CA LEU A 196 10.07 4.20 9.91
C LEU A 196 11.26 3.34 10.38
N LYS A 197 12.48 3.63 9.91
CA LYS A 197 13.68 2.93 10.39
C LYS A 197 13.90 3.18 11.89
N SER A 198 13.77 4.43 12.33
CA SER A 198 13.87 4.81 13.76
C SER A 198 12.82 4.10 14.61
N ASP A 199 11.58 3.97 14.12
CA ASP A 199 10.52 3.25 14.83
C ASP A 199 10.79 1.74 14.87
N LEU A 200 11.28 1.12 13.79
CA LEU A 200 11.71 -0.29 13.80
C LEU A 200 12.81 -0.55 14.85
N GLU A 201 13.77 0.36 14.97
CA GLU A 201 14.84 0.28 15.98
C GLU A 201 14.27 0.42 17.40
N LYS A 202 13.40 1.40 17.62
CA LYS A 202 12.73 1.67 18.90
C LYS A 202 11.90 0.48 19.38
N PHE A 203 11.21 -0.21 18.48
CA PHE A 203 10.40 -1.39 18.80
C PHE A 203 11.18 -2.71 18.73
N ASN A 204 12.52 -2.67 18.54
CA ASN A 204 13.39 -3.84 18.37
C ASN A 204 12.98 -4.77 17.22
N GLN A 205 12.39 -4.21 16.14
CA GLN A 205 11.93 -4.97 14.98
C GLN A 205 12.93 -4.98 13.83
N ILE A 206 14.03 -4.21 13.90
CA ILE A 206 14.99 -4.06 12.81
C ILE A 206 15.63 -5.39 12.40
N LYS A 207 15.90 -6.27 13.37
CA LYS A 207 16.46 -7.60 13.11
C LYS A 207 15.44 -8.50 12.38
N LEU A 208 14.21 -8.53 12.84
CA LEU A 208 13.10 -9.24 12.19
C LEU A 208 12.93 -8.75 10.74
N TYR A 209 12.92 -7.44 10.56
CA TYR A 209 12.79 -6.80 9.26
C TYR A 209 13.89 -7.25 8.28
N ASN A 210 15.17 -7.15 8.68
CA ASN A 210 16.29 -7.41 7.79
C ASN A 210 16.57 -8.91 7.57
N GLU A 211 16.46 -9.73 8.61
CA GLU A 211 16.87 -11.14 8.57
C GLU A 211 15.76 -12.09 8.14
N ILE A 212 14.50 -11.71 8.32
CA ILE A 212 13.35 -12.56 8.03
C ILE A 212 12.44 -11.94 6.96
N GLU A 213 11.91 -10.76 7.19
CA GLU A 213 10.83 -10.20 6.37
C GLU A 213 11.29 -9.81 4.97
N ILE A 214 12.43 -9.13 4.82
CA ILE A 214 12.98 -8.78 3.51
C ILE A 214 13.37 -10.03 2.69
N PRO A 215 14.07 -11.04 3.24
CA PRO A 215 14.30 -12.31 2.53
C PRO A 215 13.01 -13.05 2.16
N LEU A 216 12.02 -13.08 3.06
CA LEU A 216 10.71 -13.68 2.82
C LEU A 216 9.97 -12.97 1.67
N LEU A 217 9.93 -11.63 1.68
CA LEU A 217 9.33 -10.84 0.62
C LEU A 217 9.94 -11.15 -0.75
N LYS A 218 11.28 -11.25 -0.84
CA LYS A 218 11.98 -11.66 -2.07
C LYS A 218 11.59 -13.07 -2.52
N THR A 219 11.42 -14.00 -1.58
CA THR A 219 10.98 -15.36 -1.87
C THR A 219 9.55 -15.39 -2.38
N LEU A 220 8.64 -14.69 -1.72
CA LEU A 220 7.25 -14.57 -2.16
C LEU A 220 7.14 -13.93 -3.55
N ALA A 221 7.96 -12.91 -3.85
CA ALA A 221 8.00 -12.32 -5.18
C ALA A 221 8.41 -13.35 -6.25
N LYS A 222 9.42 -14.20 -5.98
CA LYS A 222 9.83 -15.29 -6.88
C LYS A 222 8.73 -16.34 -7.08
N MET A 223 8.03 -16.71 -6.00
CA MET A 223 6.90 -17.64 -6.08
C MET A 223 5.77 -17.07 -6.94
N GLU A 224 5.44 -15.79 -6.78
CA GLU A 224 4.41 -15.11 -7.61
C GLU A 224 4.84 -14.96 -9.08
N ILE A 225 6.13 -14.82 -9.36
CA ILE A 225 6.67 -14.78 -10.73
C ILE A 225 6.57 -16.15 -11.40
N GLU A 226 6.91 -17.21 -10.68
CA GLU A 226 6.82 -18.59 -11.17
C GLU A 226 5.36 -19.00 -11.40
N GLY A 227 4.50 -18.63 -10.47
CA GLY A 227 3.07 -18.97 -10.51
C GLY A 227 2.81 -20.45 -10.24
N ILE A 228 1.61 -20.90 -10.59
CA ILE A 228 1.18 -22.30 -10.47
C ILE A 228 0.52 -22.76 -11.76
N ASN A 229 0.72 -24.04 -12.09
CA ASN A 229 0.04 -24.64 -13.22
C ASN A 229 -1.41 -24.97 -12.87
N LEU A 230 -2.33 -24.57 -13.75
CA LEU A 230 -3.74 -24.89 -13.65
C LEU A 230 -4.15 -25.87 -14.76
N ASP A 231 -4.94 -26.90 -14.41
CA ASP A 231 -5.62 -27.71 -15.41
C ASP A 231 -6.84 -26.94 -15.96
N VAL A 232 -6.58 -26.11 -16.96
CA VAL A 232 -7.59 -25.26 -17.60
C VAL A 232 -8.71 -26.11 -18.22
N LYS A 233 -8.40 -27.32 -18.74
CA LYS A 233 -9.42 -28.20 -19.35
C LYS A 233 -10.37 -28.75 -18.29
N PHE A 234 -9.82 -29.14 -17.13
CA PHE A 234 -10.65 -29.60 -16.01
C PHE A 234 -11.52 -28.45 -15.47
N LEU A 235 -10.94 -27.27 -15.26
CA LEU A 235 -11.69 -26.11 -14.77
C LEU A 235 -12.81 -25.69 -15.72
N LYS A 236 -12.58 -25.75 -17.04
CA LYS A 236 -13.60 -25.46 -18.02
C LYS A 236 -14.77 -26.48 -17.96
N LYS A 237 -14.47 -27.79 -17.92
CA LYS A 237 -15.50 -28.84 -17.74
C LYS A 237 -16.26 -28.68 -16.43
N LEU A 238 -15.55 -28.35 -15.34
CA LEU A 238 -16.18 -28.09 -14.04
C LEU A 238 -17.13 -26.89 -14.11
N SER A 239 -16.72 -25.82 -14.76
CA SER A 239 -17.54 -24.61 -14.95
C SER A 239 -18.80 -24.93 -15.76
N GLU A 240 -18.68 -25.65 -16.89
CA GLU A 240 -19.80 -26.07 -17.73
C GLU A 240 -20.80 -26.92 -16.94
N ARG A 241 -20.31 -27.91 -16.18
CA ARG A 241 -21.17 -28.78 -15.36
C ARG A 241 -21.88 -27.96 -14.25
N THR A 242 -21.15 -27.11 -13.52
CA THR A 242 -21.74 -26.31 -12.45
C THR A 242 -22.76 -25.30 -12.98
N THR A 243 -22.53 -24.74 -14.17
CA THR A 243 -23.53 -23.87 -14.83
C THR A 243 -24.79 -24.59 -15.14
N SER A 244 -24.72 -25.82 -15.73
CA SER A 244 -25.89 -26.66 -16.02
C SER A 244 -26.65 -27.04 -14.75
N GLU A 245 -25.94 -27.46 -13.69
CA GLU A 245 -26.56 -27.80 -12.39
C GLU A 245 -27.25 -26.57 -11.77
N LEU A 246 -26.66 -25.37 -11.90
CA LEU A 246 -27.24 -24.11 -11.44
C LEU A 246 -28.53 -23.75 -12.20
N GLU A 247 -28.55 -23.94 -13.52
CA GLU A 247 -29.72 -23.69 -14.35
C GLU A 247 -30.88 -24.64 -13.98
N ASP A 248 -30.59 -25.91 -13.74
CA ASP A 248 -31.61 -26.89 -13.37
C ASP A 248 -32.18 -26.60 -11.97
N ILE A 249 -31.34 -26.32 -10.99
CA ILE A 249 -31.77 -25.90 -9.63
C ILE A 249 -32.55 -24.59 -9.67
N THR A 250 -32.14 -23.64 -10.50
CA THR A 250 -32.85 -22.36 -10.67
C THR A 250 -34.25 -22.58 -11.21
N LYS A 251 -34.43 -23.45 -12.21
CA LYS A 251 -35.75 -23.82 -12.74
C LYS A 251 -36.63 -24.48 -11.68
N GLU A 252 -36.07 -25.43 -10.93
CA GLU A 252 -36.80 -26.09 -9.84
C GLU A 252 -37.26 -25.09 -8.78
N ILE A 253 -36.40 -24.12 -8.39
CA ILE A 253 -36.74 -23.03 -7.44
C ILE A 253 -37.91 -22.20 -8.00
N TYR A 254 -37.89 -21.82 -9.27
CA TYR A 254 -38.96 -21.03 -9.88
C TYR A 254 -40.26 -21.79 -9.98
N GLU A 255 -40.21 -23.08 -10.30
CA GLU A 255 -41.40 -23.95 -10.30
C GLU A 255 -42.02 -24.05 -8.90
N LEU A 256 -41.21 -24.31 -7.87
CA LEU A 256 -41.67 -24.37 -6.47
C LEU A 256 -42.21 -23.01 -5.99
N ALA A 257 -41.58 -21.90 -6.37
CA ALA A 257 -42.03 -20.57 -6.02
C ALA A 257 -43.25 -20.08 -6.81
N GLY A 258 -43.53 -20.72 -7.95
CA GLY A 258 -44.59 -20.35 -8.88
C GLY A 258 -44.38 -18.97 -9.54
N LYS A 259 -43.17 -18.48 -9.56
CA LYS A 259 -42.73 -17.26 -10.26
C LYS A 259 -41.21 -17.16 -10.33
N GLU A 260 -40.73 -16.43 -11.33
CA GLU A 260 -39.32 -16.01 -11.41
C GLU A 260 -39.08 -14.81 -10.49
N PHE A 261 -37.88 -14.80 -9.88
CA PHE A 261 -37.39 -13.69 -9.03
C PHE A 261 -35.87 -13.74 -8.93
N ASN A 262 -35.25 -12.68 -8.46
CA ASN A 262 -33.80 -12.69 -8.22
C ASN A 262 -33.46 -13.47 -6.95
N ILE A 263 -33.03 -14.74 -7.12
CA ILE A 263 -32.66 -15.66 -6.03
C ILE A 263 -31.52 -15.08 -5.16
N SER A 264 -30.60 -14.31 -5.76
CA SER A 264 -29.50 -13.66 -5.05
C SER A 264 -29.92 -12.41 -4.27
N SER A 265 -31.18 -12.00 -4.35
CA SER A 265 -31.70 -10.87 -3.58
C SER A 265 -32.34 -11.35 -2.27
N PRO A 266 -31.72 -11.11 -1.08
CA PRO A 266 -32.30 -11.53 0.20
C PRO A 266 -33.71 -10.98 0.43
N LYS A 267 -34.01 -9.78 -0.08
CA LYS A 267 -35.34 -9.16 0.01
C LYS A 267 -36.39 -9.96 -0.79
N GLN A 268 -36.14 -10.20 -2.07
CA GLN A 268 -37.08 -10.93 -2.93
C GLN A 268 -37.24 -12.39 -2.47
N LEU A 269 -36.14 -13.03 -2.06
CA LEU A 269 -36.18 -14.36 -1.49
C LEU A 269 -37.02 -14.40 -0.21
N GLY A 270 -36.86 -13.44 0.68
CA GLY A 270 -37.68 -13.31 1.89
C GLY A 270 -39.17 -13.13 1.58
N GLU A 271 -39.53 -12.25 0.62
CA GLU A 271 -40.91 -12.06 0.17
C GLU A 271 -41.51 -13.36 -0.39
N VAL A 272 -40.76 -14.15 -1.16
CA VAL A 272 -41.24 -15.43 -1.70
C VAL A 272 -41.46 -16.45 -0.59
N LEU A 273 -40.45 -16.66 0.26
CA LEU A 273 -40.48 -17.70 1.28
C LEU A 273 -41.47 -17.42 2.42
N PHE A 274 -41.55 -16.19 2.89
CA PHE A 274 -42.28 -15.84 4.10
C PHE A 274 -43.65 -15.19 3.82
N ASP A 275 -43.75 -14.34 2.80
CA ASP A 275 -45.01 -13.64 2.52
C ASP A 275 -45.89 -14.45 1.57
N LYS A 276 -45.33 -15.11 0.51
CA LYS A 276 -46.06 -15.85 -0.47
C LYS A 276 -46.24 -17.34 -0.10
N MET A 277 -45.14 -18.05 0.13
CA MET A 277 -45.15 -19.49 0.42
C MET A 277 -45.49 -19.78 1.89
N LYS A 278 -45.33 -18.81 2.80
CA LYS A 278 -45.63 -18.92 4.25
C LYS A 278 -45.00 -20.14 4.91
N ILE A 279 -43.74 -20.46 4.54
CA ILE A 279 -43.04 -21.65 5.03
C ILE A 279 -42.89 -21.64 6.56
N ILE A 280 -42.84 -20.45 7.18
CA ILE A 280 -42.79 -20.27 8.62
C ILE A 280 -43.88 -19.28 9.05
N SER A 281 -44.66 -19.66 10.07
CA SER A 281 -45.83 -18.91 10.52
C SER A 281 -45.51 -17.55 11.15
N ASN A 282 -44.27 -17.33 11.67
CA ASN A 282 -43.84 -16.08 12.28
C ASN A 282 -42.31 -15.87 12.07
N PRO A 283 -41.88 -15.38 10.91
CA PRO A 283 -40.46 -15.11 10.68
C PRO A 283 -40.00 -13.93 11.55
N LYS A 284 -38.93 -14.13 12.34
CA LYS A 284 -38.28 -13.02 13.06
C LYS A 284 -37.65 -12.07 12.01
N LYS A 285 -38.16 -10.87 11.88
CA LYS A 285 -37.50 -9.82 11.07
C LYS A 285 -36.27 -9.37 11.81
N THR A 286 -35.09 -9.66 11.24
CA THR A 286 -33.83 -8.96 11.63
C THR A 286 -33.96 -7.50 11.20
N LYS A 287 -33.67 -6.58 12.15
CA LYS A 287 -33.62 -5.13 11.90
C LYS A 287 -32.47 -4.79 10.98
#